data_30c95753eb27fc83d0141b600e7502cc
#
_entry.id   30c95753eb27fc83d0141b600e7502cc
#
_cell.length_a   1.000
_cell.length_b   1.000
_cell.length_c   1.000
_cell.angle_alpha   90.00
_cell.angle_beta   90.00
_cell.angle_gamma   90.00
#
_symmetry.space_group_name_H-M   'P 1'
#
loop_
_entity.id
_entity.type
_entity.pdbx_description
1 polymer ?
#
loop_
_entity_poly.entity_id
_entity_poly.type
_entity_poly.pdbx_seq_one_letter_code
_entity_poly.pdbx_strand_id
1 'polypeptide(L)'
;MSVILEGKAGAGSLQIRRWLSAAALLVLACLPLGCRNPFAPKLDDGSLGSELITEQRTPDEVLTNFRYAYTFRDSLLYSDVLDSAFVFQYFDPEQGPSGLFVSWTRETDLKTTGRLLRTFDVISLEWLNTIYAVSEGQDETLAKSFRLDLASSDISFSVSGFAIFTFRRNPRDSKWRIVRWLDQSDL
;
A
#
# COMPACT_ATOMS: atom_id res chain seq x y z
N MET A 1 -58.51 74.96 -35.19
CA MET A 1 -57.85 75.39 -33.95
C MET A 1 -57.19 74.14 -33.40
N SER A 2 -55.90 73.97 -33.75
CA SER A 2 -55.12 72.79 -33.45
C SER A 2 -54.38 72.97 -32.13
N VAL A 3 -54.44 71.98 -31.25
CA VAL A 3 -53.62 71.94 -30.05
C VAL A 3 -52.72 70.73 -30.19
N ILE A 4 -51.44 71.01 -30.24
CA ILE A 4 -50.34 70.02 -30.27
C ILE A 4 -50.02 69.62 -28.81
N LEU A 5 -50.05 68.33 -28.51
CA LEU A 5 -49.51 67.77 -27.26
C LEU A 5 -48.20 67.06 -27.57
N GLU A 6 -47.09 67.70 -27.20
CA GLU A 6 -45.79 67.11 -27.21
C GLU A 6 -45.64 66.16 -26.00
N GLY A 7 -45.42 64.90 -26.27
CA GLY A 7 -45.20 63.90 -25.30
C GLY A 7 -43.69 63.79 -24.92
N LYS A 8 -43.40 64.10 -23.68
CA LYS A 8 -42.05 63.96 -23.05
C LYS A 8 -41.81 62.51 -22.64
N ALA A 9 -41.24 61.74 -23.54
CA ALA A 9 -40.80 60.39 -23.23
C ALA A 9 -39.30 60.24 -23.53
N GLY A 10 -38.46 59.97 -22.54
CA GLY A 10 -37.10 59.60 -22.88
C GLY A 10 -36.03 59.60 -21.81
N ALA A 11 -36.28 60.00 -20.58
CA ALA A 11 -35.17 60.01 -19.56
C ALA A 11 -35.14 58.87 -18.63
N GLY A 12 -36.20 58.07 -18.46
CA GLY A 12 -36.24 56.95 -17.52
C GLY A 12 -35.59 55.59 -18.02
N SER A 13 -35.69 55.38 -19.32
CA SER A 13 -35.26 54.08 -19.89
C SER A 13 -33.72 53.89 -19.95
N LEU A 14 -32.95 54.98 -20.07
CA LEU A 14 -31.52 54.95 -20.15
C LEU A 14 -30.91 54.66 -18.77
N GLN A 15 -31.46 55.18 -17.69
CA GLN A 15 -30.98 54.95 -16.33
C GLN A 15 -31.26 53.52 -15.89
N ILE A 16 -32.41 52.96 -16.16
CA ILE A 16 -32.74 51.56 -15.80
C ILE A 16 -31.80 50.57 -16.51
N ARG A 17 -31.50 50.80 -17.80
CA ARG A 17 -30.53 49.95 -18.54
C ARG A 17 -29.12 50.00 -17.96
N ARG A 18 -28.66 51.15 -17.48
CA ARG A 18 -27.35 51.33 -16.83
C ARG A 18 -27.29 50.61 -15.49
N TRP A 19 -28.37 50.63 -14.69
CA TRP A 19 -28.46 49.90 -13.41
C TRP A 19 -28.52 48.38 -13.60
N LEU A 20 -29.25 47.92 -14.62
CA LEU A 20 -29.29 46.47 -14.97
C LEU A 20 -27.96 45.98 -15.48
N SER A 21 -27.21 46.76 -16.25
CA SER A 21 -25.86 46.38 -16.71
C SER A 21 -24.85 46.36 -15.57
N ALA A 22 -24.94 47.30 -14.61
CA ALA A 22 -24.07 47.33 -13.43
C ALA A 22 -24.34 46.13 -12.48
N ALA A 23 -25.63 45.77 -12.30
CA ALA A 23 -26.01 44.60 -11.49
C ALA A 23 -25.56 43.28 -12.13
N ALA A 24 -25.67 43.14 -13.46
CA ALA A 24 -25.20 41.96 -14.19
C ALA A 24 -23.67 41.81 -14.13
N LEU A 25 -22.92 42.92 -14.18
CA LEU A 25 -21.45 42.89 -14.02
C LEU A 25 -21.02 42.52 -12.59
N LEU A 26 -21.78 42.95 -11.57
CA LEU A 26 -21.51 42.62 -10.18
C LEU A 26 -21.75 41.12 -9.88
N VAL A 27 -22.82 40.55 -10.47
CA VAL A 27 -23.12 39.11 -10.32
C VAL A 27 -22.09 38.26 -11.05
N LEU A 28 -21.56 38.68 -12.19
CA LEU A 28 -20.53 37.95 -12.94
C LEU A 28 -19.17 38.01 -12.25
N ALA A 29 -18.88 39.05 -11.46
CA ALA A 29 -17.64 39.18 -10.69
C ALA A 29 -17.61 38.28 -9.43
N CYS A 30 -18.76 37.78 -8.97
CA CYS A 30 -18.85 36.88 -7.80
C CYS A 30 -18.74 35.39 -8.14
N LEU A 31 -18.73 35.00 -9.40
CA LEU A 31 -18.70 33.60 -9.85
C LEU A 31 -17.34 32.86 -9.74
N PRO A 32 -16.16 33.50 -9.62
CA PRO A 32 -14.92 32.76 -9.49
C PRO A 32 -14.41 32.54 -8.04
N LEU A 33 -15.17 32.96 -7.03
CA LEU A 33 -14.81 32.61 -5.64
C LEU A 33 -15.34 31.22 -5.30
N GLY A 34 -14.92 30.23 -6.07
CA GLY A 34 -15.00 28.83 -5.63
C GLY A 34 -14.37 28.75 -4.26
N CYS A 35 -15.14 28.35 -3.25
CA CYS A 35 -14.68 28.13 -1.88
C CYS A 35 -13.49 27.15 -1.88
N ARG A 36 -12.27 27.64 -2.03
CA ARG A 36 -11.09 26.92 -1.62
C ARG A 36 -11.12 26.95 -0.09
N ASN A 37 -11.57 25.84 0.49
CA ASN A 37 -11.45 25.65 1.92
C ASN A 37 -9.95 25.66 2.28
N PRO A 38 -9.42 26.70 2.96
CA PRO A 38 -8.00 26.76 3.33
C PRO A 38 -7.62 25.69 4.37
N PHE A 39 -8.63 25.04 4.97
CA PHE A 39 -8.47 23.96 5.93
C PHE A 39 -8.84 22.59 5.33
N ALA A 40 -9.15 22.52 4.01
CA ALA A 40 -9.28 21.22 3.38
C ALA A 40 -7.92 20.52 3.50
N PRO A 41 -7.85 19.36 4.18
CA PRO A 41 -6.62 18.58 4.16
C PRO A 41 -6.29 18.34 2.68
N LYS A 42 -5.06 18.65 2.27
CA LYS A 42 -4.59 18.17 0.97
C LYS A 42 -4.79 16.66 1.01
N LEU A 43 -5.67 16.14 0.19
CA LEU A 43 -5.65 14.74 -0.16
C LEU A 43 -4.27 14.53 -0.77
N ASP A 44 -3.40 13.93 0.01
CA ASP A 44 -2.14 13.42 -0.50
C ASP A 44 -2.53 12.42 -1.58
N ASP A 45 -2.08 12.63 -2.80
CA ASP A 45 -2.50 11.89 -4.00
C ASP A 45 -2.06 10.42 -4.00
N GLY A 46 -2.14 9.76 -2.84
CA GLY A 46 -1.77 8.35 -2.65
C GLY A 46 -0.26 8.08 -2.75
N SER A 47 0.56 9.14 -2.83
CA SER A 47 2.01 9.01 -2.96
C SER A 47 2.67 8.43 -1.70
N LEU A 48 2.11 8.64 -0.51
CA LEU A 48 2.66 8.07 0.72
C LEU A 48 2.70 6.55 0.70
N GLY A 49 1.71 5.89 0.07
CA GLY A 49 1.73 4.44 -0.07
C GLY A 49 2.76 3.96 -1.10
N SER A 50 3.01 4.73 -2.15
CA SER A 50 3.99 4.38 -3.19
C SER A 50 5.43 4.66 -2.78
N GLU A 51 5.68 5.60 -1.86
CA GLU A 51 7.02 5.86 -1.33
C GLU A 51 7.47 4.79 -0.32
N LEU A 52 6.54 4.09 0.32
CA LEU A 52 6.86 3.03 1.27
C LEU A 52 7.24 1.71 0.58
N ILE A 53 6.65 1.43 -0.58
CA ILE A 53 6.89 0.19 -1.32
C ILE A 53 8.12 0.36 -2.20
N THR A 54 9.08 -0.53 -2.03
CA THR A 54 10.36 -0.50 -2.75
C THR A 54 10.25 -1.15 -4.13
N GLU A 55 11.23 -0.89 -4.99
CA GLU A 55 11.32 -1.51 -6.32
C GLU A 55 11.94 -2.92 -6.33
N GLN A 56 12.27 -3.48 -5.16
CA GLN A 56 12.88 -4.80 -4.99
C GLN A 56 14.24 -4.93 -5.71
N ARG A 57 15.07 -3.90 -5.61
CA ARG A 57 16.41 -3.87 -6.22
C ARG A 57 17.44 -4.67 -5.42
N THR A 58 17.13 -4.96 -4.16
CA THR A 58 17.97 -5.72 -3.23
C THR A 58 17.11 -6.68 -2.41
N PRO A 59 17.69 -7.74 -1.82
CA PRO A 59 17.00 -8.62 -0.86
C PRO A 59 16.37 -7.89 0.33
N ASP A 60 17.04 -6.89 0.89
CA ASP A 60 16.49 -6.09 2.00
C ASP A 60 15.27 -5.26 1.58
N GLU A 61 15.23 -4.78 0.34
CA GLU A 61 14.05 -4.12 -0.23
C GLU A 61 12.87 -5.11 -0.37
N VAL A 62 13.13 -6.36 -0.76
CA VAL A 62 12.11 -7.42 -0.80
C VAL A 62 11.54 -7.67 0.60
N LEU A 63 12.41 -7.78 1.62
CA LEU A 63 11.98 -7.96 3.01
C LEU A 63 11.20 -6.74 3.56
N THR A 64 11.52 -5.54 3.09
CA THR A 64 10.76 -4.33 3.39
C THR A 64 9.33 -4.44 2.84
N ASN A 65 9.17 -4.82 1.58
CA ASN A 65 7.87 -5.05 0.96
C ASN A 65 7.11 -6.20 1.61
N PHE A 66 7.81 -7.29 1.96
CA PHE A 66 7.24 -8.42 2.70
C PHE A 66 6.63 -7.97 4.04
N ARG A 67 7.37 -7.17 4.82
CA ARG A 67 6.87 -6.60 6.07
C ARG A 67 5.63 -5.74 5.85
N TYR A 68 5.64 -4.89 4.84
CA TYR A 68 4.48 -4.04 4.51
C TYR A 68 3.28 -4.87 4.06
N ALA A 69 3.50 -5.94 3.29
CA ALA A 69 2.43 -6.87 2.90
C ALA A 69 1.70 -7.45 4.12
N TYR A 70 2.44 -7.83 5.16
CA TYR A 70 1.88 -8.31 6.43
C TYR A 70 1.18 -7.18 7.19
N THR A 71 1.86 -6.05 7.42
CA THR A 71 1.34 -4.93 8.22
C THR A 71 0.07 -4.32 7.61
N PHE A 72 0.02 -4.17 6.29
CA PHE A 72 -1.14 -3.63 5.58
C PHE A 72 -2.11 -4.70 5.10
N ARG A 73 -1.81 -5.97 5.36
CA ARG A 73 -2.61 -7.14 4.96
C ARG A 73 -2.84 -7.18 3.44
N ASP A 74 -1.79 -6.81 2.68
CA ASP A 74 -1.81 -6.74 1.22
C ASP A 74 -1.31 -8.05 0.61
N SER A 75 -2.25 -8.91 0.21
CA SER A 75 -1.94 -10.19 -0.43
C SER A 75 -1.36 -10.05 -1.84
N LEU A 76 -1.59 -8.94 -2.53
CA LEU A 76 -1.02 -8.70 -3.85
C LEU A 76 0.45 -8.33 -3.73
N LEU A 77 0.79 -7.43 -2.80
CA LEU A 77 2.17 -7.10 -2.47
C LEU A 77 2.92 -8.35 -1.97
N TYR A 78 2.29 -9.17 -1.11
CA TYR A 78 2.86 -10.44 -0.68
C TYR A 78 3.16 -11.37 -1.87
N SER A 79 2.23 -11.47 -2.80
CA SER A 79 2.42 -12.27 -4.01
C SER A 79 3.57 -11.77 -4.90
N ASP A 80 3.81 -10.45 -4.98
CA ASP A 80 4.89 -9.88 -5.81
C ASP A 80 6.28 -10.12 -5.24
N VAL A 81 6.44 -10.26 -3.93
CA VAL A 81 7.74 -10.58 -3.31
C VAL A 81 8.15 -12.04 -3.46
N LEU A 82 7.24 -12.95 -3.84
CA LEU A 82 7.52 -14.36 -4.03
C LEU A 82 7.77 -14.69 -5.51
N ASP A 83 8.83 -15.43 -5.78
CA ASP A 83 9.09 -15.97 -7.13
C ASP A 83 8.04 -17.02 -7.53
N SER A 84 7.87 -17.24 -8.82
CA SER A 84 6.97 -18.27 -9.34
C SER A 84 7.36 -19.69 -8.91
N ALA A 85 8.63 -19.93 -8.67
CA ALA A 85 9.18 -21.20 -8.19
C ALA A 85 9.36 -21.26 -6.66
N PHE A 86 8.71 -20.34 -5.92
CA PHE A 86 8.83 -20.26 -4.47
C PHE A 86 8.46 -21.55 -3.76
N VAL A 87 9.27 -21.91 -2.73
CA VAL A 87 9.03 -23.02 -1.82
C VAL A 87 9.18 -22.53 -0.38
N PHE A 88 8.16 -22.78 0.43
CA PHE A 88 8.24 -22.67 1.88
C PHE A 88 8.64 -24.02 2.50
N GLN A 89 9.42 -23.98 3.57
CA GLN A 89 9.87 -25.17 4.30
C GLN A 89 9.94 -24.87 5.80
N TYR A 90 9.52 -25.83 6.62
CA TYR A 90 9.70 -25.78 8.07
C TYR A 90 10.03 -27.16 8.62
N PHE A 91 10.58 -27.22 9.81
CA PHE A 91 10.84 -28.48 10.51
C PHE A 91 9.65 -28.83 11.41
N ASP A 92 9.10 -30.03 11.22
CA ASP A 92 8.03 -30.57 12.05
C ASP A 92 8.60 -31.69 12.94
N PRO A 93 8.78 -31.44 14.25
CA PRO A 93 9.34 -32.45 15.18
C PRO A 93 8.39 -33.61 15.46
N GLU A 94 7.09 -33.46 15.19
CA GLU A 94 6.09 -34.50 15.45
C GLU A 94 5.98 -35.50 14.30
N GLN A 95 6.57 -35.22 13.15
CA GLN A 95 6.58 -36.16 12.03
C GLN A 95 7.76 -37.12 12.06
N GLY A 96 7.46 -38.38 12.40
CA GLY A 96 8.45 -39.47 12.47
C GLY A 96 9.34 -39.40 13.71
N PRO A 97 10.26 -40.38 13.85
CA PRO A 97 11.08 -40.51 15.04
C PRO A 97 12.13 -39.41 15.27
N SER A 98 12.48 -38.68 14.21
CA SER A 98 13.51 -37.62 14.22
C SER A 98 13.02 -36.29 13.74
N GLY A 99 11.70 -36.12 13.55
CA GLY A 99 11.13 -34.99 12.84
C GLY A 99 11.41 -35.03 11.35
N LEU A 100 10.67 -34.26 10.57
CA LEU A 100 10.83 -34.12 9.13
C LEU A 100 10.71 -32.67 8.69
N PHE A 101 11.41 -32.32 7.59
CA PHE A 101 11.15 -31.07 6.89
C PHE A 101 9.91 -31.18 6.01
N VAL A 102 8.92 -30.37 6.30
CA VAL A 102 7.69 -30.22 5.51
C VAL A 102 7.86 -29.03 4.58
N SER A 103 7.36 -29.16 3.36
CA SER A 103 7.41 -28.07 2.40
C SER A 103 6.11 -27.93 1.62
N TRP A 104 5.83 -26.71 1.17
CA TRP A 104 4.72 -26.43 0.25
C TRP A 104 5.10 -25.41 -0.81
N THR A 105 4.33 -25.41 -1.88
CA THR A 105 4.55 -24.53 -3.02
C THR A 105 3.98 -23.12 -2.77
N ARG A 106 4.35 -22.18 -3.65
CA ARG A 106 3.83 -20.83 -3.70
C ARG A 106 2.30 -20.75 -3.61
N GLU A 107 1.59 -21.62 -4.33
CA GLU A 107 0.12 -21.61 -4.34
C GLU A 107 -0.46 -21.88 -2.94
N THR A 108 0.06 -22.90 -2.27
CA THR A 108 -0.36 -23.24 -0.91
C THR A 108 -0.01 -22.13 0.06
N ASP A 109 1.17 -21.55 -0.08
CA ASP A 109 1.65 -20.45 0.76
C ASP A 109 0.77 -19.20 0.61
N LEU A 110 0.50 -18.75 -0.60
CA LEU A 110 -0.40 -17.63 -0.86
C LEU A 110 -1.79 -17.84 -0.29
N LYS A 111 -2.32 -19.07 -0.35
CA LYS A 111 -3.62 -19.41 0.22
C LYS A 111 -3.60 -19.36 1.75
N THR A 112 -2.53 -19.88 2.37
CA THR A 112 -2.37 -19.92 3.82
C THR A 112 -2.15 -18.54 4.39
N THR A 113 -1.18 -17.81 3.85
CA THR A 113 -0.89 -16.42 4.26
C THR A 113 -2.08 -15.50 3.97
N GLY A 114 -2.76 -15.66 2.83
CA GLY A 114 -3.97 -14.89 2.54
C GLY A 114 -5.11 -15.15 3.54
N ARG A 115 -5.20 -16.33 4.17
CA ARG A 115 -6.12 -16.58 5.29
C ARG A 115 -5.67 -15.84 6.55
N LEU A 116 -4.39 -15.94 6.90
CA LEU A 116 -3.79 -15.24 8.04
C LEU A 116 -4.06 -13.74 7.95
N LEU A 117 -3.77 -13.12 6.82
CA LEU A 117 -3.97 -11.69 6.58
C LEU A 117 -5.44 -11.24 6.72
N ARG A 118 -6.40 -12.15 6.50
CA ARG A 118 -7.85 -11.86 6.70
C ARG A 118 -8.34 -12.15 8.11
N THR A 119 -7.66 -13.03 8.83
CA THR A 119 -8.11 -13.48 10.16
C THR A 119 -7.75 -12.48 11.25
N PHE A 120 -6.60 -11.83 11.15
CA PHE A 120 -6.11 -10.91 12.17
C PHE A 120 -6.35 -9.46 11.75
N ASP A 121 -6.83 -8.64 12.72
CA ASP A 121 -7.09 -7.22 12.51
C ASP A 121 -5.82 -6.40 12.55
N VAL A 122 -4.88 -6.81 13.38
CA VAL A 122 -3.56 -6.18 13.55
C VAL A 122 -2.48 -7.23 13.33
N ILE A 123 -1.56 -6.90 12.45
CA ILE A 123 -0.38 -7.72 12.16
C ILE A 123 0.84 -6.79 12.22
N SER A 124 1.80 -7.11 13.08
CA SER A 124 3.07 -6.41 13.20
C SER A 124 4.21 -7.39 12.96
N LEU A 125 4.96 -7.18 11.89
CA LEU A 125 6.15 -7.96 11.56
C LEU A 125 7.39 -7.07 11.69
N GLU A 126 8.34 -7.48 12.51
CA GLU A 126 9.61 -6.81 12.71
C GLU A 126 10.77 -7.72 12.32
N TRP A 127 11.61 -7.24 11.41
CA TRP A 127 12.92 -7.84 11.16
C TRP A 127 13.90 -7.29 12.18
N LEU A 128 14.53 -8.18 12.95
CA LEU A 128 15.48 -7.80 14.00
C LEU A 128 16.91 -7.82 13.45
N ASN A 129 17.68 -8.87 13.76
CA ASN A 129 19.06 -8.95 13.38
C ASN A 129 19.27 -9.79 12.10
N THR A 130 20.22 -9.39 11.28
CA THR A 130 20.78 -10.27 10.25
C THR A 130 21.79 -11.21 10.91
N ILE A 131 21.54 -12.51 10.85
CA ILE A 131 22.40 -13.55 11.45
C ILE A 131 23.59 -13.80 10.51
N TYR A 132 23.29 -13.98 9.23
CA TYR A 132 24.28 -14.09 8.16
C TYR A 132 23.68 -13.67 6.81
N ALA A 133 24.58 -13.37 5.87
CA ALA A 133 24.27 -13.14 4.47
C ALA A 133 25.32 -13.85 3.62
N VAL A 134 24.90 -14.58 2.59
CA VAL A 134 25.77 -15.33 1.69
C VAL A 134 25.29 -15.14 0.26
N SER A 135 26.21 -14.79 -0.65
CA SER A 135 25.94 -14.67 -2.08
C SER A 135 26.57 -15.84 -2.82
N GLU A 136 25.77 -16.60 -3.55
CA GLU A 136 26.19 -17.75 -4.35
C GLU A 136 25.65 -17.64 -5.78
N GLY A 137 26.51 -17.27 -6.71
CA GLY A 137 26.13 -17.12 -8.12
C GLY A 137 25.07 -16.04 -8.35
N GLN A 138 23.84 -16.45 -8.67
CA GLN A 138 22.71 -15.53 -8.89
C GLN A 138 21.76 -15.47 -7.68
N ASP A 139 22.05 -16.23 -6.65
CA ASP A 139 21.23 -16.34 -5.46
C ASP A 139 21.90 -15.60 -4.29
N GLU A 140 21.09 -15.00 -3.44
CA GLU A 140 21.52 -14.41 -2.19
C GLU A 140 20.68 -14.98 -1.05
N THR A 141 21.36 -15.45 0.01
CA THR A 141 20.72 -16.04 1.18
C THR A 141 20.89 -15.12 2.38
N LEU A 142 19.79 -14.73 3.00
CA LEU A 142 19.78 -13.97 4.26
C LEU A 142 19.08 -14.78 5.33
N ALA A 143 19.71 -14.88 6.51
CA ALA A 143 19.08 -15.34 7.71
C ALA A 143 18.79 -14.16 8.63
N LYS A 144 17.52 -13.96 8.98
CA LYS A 144 17.08 -12.88 9.86
C LYS A 144 16.28 -13.42 11.03
N SER A 145 16.52 -12.86 12.21
CA SER A 145 15.58 -13.02 13.31
C SER A 145 14.39 -12.10 13.12
N PHE A 146 13.23 -12.52 13.61
CA PHE A 146 12.01 -11.77 13.48
C PHE A 146 11.12 -11.88 14.72
N ARG A 147 10.18 -10.95 14.83
CA ARG A 147 9.02 -11.00 15.70
C ARG A 147 7.78 -10.75 14.87
N LEU A 148 6.77 -11.58 15.06
CA LEU A 148 5.46 -11.47 14.42
C LEU A 148 4.41 -11.43 15.52
N ASP A 149 3.73 -10.29 15.66
CA ASP A 149 2.60 -10.12 16.56
C ASP A 149 1.31 -10.10 15.74
N LEU A 150 0.34 -10.92 16.14
CA LEU A 150 -0.95 -11.12 15.49
C LEU A 150 -2.05 -10.88 16.52
N ALA A 151 -3.02 -10.01 16.23
CA ALA A 151 -4.14 -9.76 17.12
C ALA A 151 -5.46 -9.62 16.36
N SER A 152 -6.53 -10.16 16.98
CA SER A 152 -7.91 -9.93 16.63
C SER A 152 -8.71 -9.60 17.89
N SER A 153 -10.05 -9.45 17.81
CA SER A 153 -10.90 -9.13 18.95
C SER A 153 -10.71 -10.07 20.15
N ASP A 154 -10.45 -11.36 19.91
CA ASP A 154 -10.51 -12.40 20.93
C ASP A 154 -9.19 -13.14 21.12
N ILE A 155 -8.23 -12.95 20.22
CA ILE A 155 -7.01 -13.75 20.17
C ILE A 155 -5.81 -12.85 19.87
N SER A 156 -4.71 -13.06 20.60
CA SER A 156 -3.42 -12.47 20.27
C SER A 156 -2.31 -13.52 20.38
N PHE A 157 -1.39 -13.51 19.42
CA PHE A 157 -0.19 -14.36 19.38
C PHE A 157 1.05 -13.51 19.15
N SER A 158 2.16 -13.96 19.71
CA SER A 158 3.48 -13.45 19.38
C SER A 158 4.36 -14.65 19.03
N VAL A 159 4.95 -14.59 17.85
CA VAL A 159 5.87 -15.62 17.33
C VAL A 159 7.22 -14.96 17.10
N SER A 160 8.27 -15.61 17.50
CA SER A 160 9.66 -15.18 17.23
C SER A 160 10.46 -16.36 16.71
N GLY A 161 11.62 -16.07 16.12
CA GLY A 161 12.50 -17.12 15.59
C GLY A 161 13.40 -16.58 14.50
N PHE A 162 13.80 -17.49 13.62
CA PHE A 162 14.66 -17.19 12.49
C PHE A 162 13.97 -17.56 11.18
N ALA A 163 14.18 -16.74 10.17
CA ALA A 163 13.75 -17.01 8.80
C ALA A 163 14.98 -16.96 7.89
N ILE A 164 15.20 -18.04 7.16
CA ILE A 164 16.28 -18.12 6.16
C ILE A 164 15.64 -18.01 4.79
N PHE A 165 15.93 -16.91 4.11
CA PHE A 165 15.42 -16.62 2.78
C PHE A 165 16.51 -16.80 1.75
N THR A 166 16.19 -17.46 0.65
CA THR A 166 16.99 -17.43 -0.57
C THR A 166 16.28 -16.57 -1.60
N PHE A 167 16.99 -15.59 -2.11
CA PHE A 167 16.50 -14.63 -3.10
C PHE A 167 17.15 -14.90 -4.44
N ARG A 168 16.43 -14.61 -5.52
CA ARG A 168 16.93 -14.65 -6.89
C ARG A 168 16.45 -13.42 -7.65
N ARG A 169 17.35 -12.88 -8.48
CA ARG A 169 17.01 -11.78 -9.36
C ARG A 169 16.31 -12.32 -10.61
N ASN A 170 15.09 -11.86 -10.86
CA ASN A 170 14.31 -12.26 -12.03
C ASN A 170 14.90 -11.57 -13.30
N PRO A 171 15.28 -12.33 -14.33
CA PRO A 171 15.91 -11.77 -15.54
C PRO A 171 14.96 -10.93 -16.40
N ARG A 172 13.64 -11.03 -16.21
CA ARG A 172 12.64 -10.32 -17.03
C ARG A 172 12.42 -8.88 -16.57
N ASP A 173 12.37 -8.65 -15.27
CA ASP A 173 12.05 -7.34 -14.67
C ASP A 173 13.15 -6.81 -13.75
N SER A 174 14.22 -7.59 -13.58
CA SER A 174 15.38 -7.28 -12.72
C SER A 174 15.06 -7.13 -11.23
N LYS A 175 13.86 -7.48 -10.81
CA LYS A 175 13.48 -7.50 -9.40
C LYS A 175 14.03 -8.72 -8.68
N TRP A 176 14.43 -8.53 -7.43
CA TRP A 176 14.70 -9.64 -6.53
C TRP A 176 13.39 -10.20 -5.99
N ARG A 177 13.33 -11.55 -5.82
CA ARG A 177 12.19 -12.26 -5.21
C ARG A 177 12.68 -13.42 -4.36
N ILE A 178 11.86 -13.81 -3.41
CA ILE A 178 12.13 -14.97 -2.55
C ILE A 178 11.80 -16.23 -3.35
N VAL A 179 12.79 -17.11 -3.53
CA VAL A 179 12.62 -18.44 -4.14
C VAL A 179 12.46 -19.54 -3.10
N ARG A 180 12.98 -19.32 -1.88
CA ARG A 180 12.86 -20.26 -0.76
C ARG A 180 12.78 -19.52 0.56
N TRP A 181 11.91 -19.99 1.44
CA TRP A 181 11.85 -19.60 2.83
C TRP A 181 11.94 -20.88 3.70
N LEU A 182 12.98 -20.98 4.52
CA LEU A 182 13.08 -21.96 5.58
C LEU A 182 12.75 -21.27 6.91
N ASP A 183 11.64 -21.70 7.49
CA ASP A 183 11.18 -21.18 8.78
C ASP A 183 11.80 -21.98 9.93
N GLN A 184 12.27 -21.28 10.94
CA GLN A 184 12.81 -21.78 12.20
C GLN A 184 12.23 -20.97 13.36
N SER A 185 10.93 -20.78 13.32
CA SER A 185 10.19 -20.11 14.41
C SER A 185 10.02 -21.03 15.61
N ASP A 186 9.90 -20.42 16.77
CA ASP A 186 9.58 -21.08 18.03
C ASP A 186 8.05 -21.21 18.15
N LEU A 187 7.44 -22.17 17.41
CA LEU A 187 6.00 -22.48 17.45
C LEU A 187 5.75 -23.70 18.33
#